data_428c5a1c6bfe46d786fd78ab9167c3d6
#
_entry.id   428c5a1c6bfe46d786fd78ab9167c3d6
#
_cell.length_a   1.000
_cell.length_b   1.000
_cell.length_c   1.000
_cell.angle_alpha   90.00
_cell.angle_beta   90.00
_cell.angle_gamma   90.00
#
_symmetry.space_group_name_H-M   'P 1'
#
loop_
_entity.id
_entity.type
_entity.pdbx_description
1 polymer ?
#
loop_
_entity_poly.entity_id
_entity_poly.type
_entity_poly.pdbx_seq_one_letter_code
_entity_poly.pdbx_strand_id
1 'polypeptide(L)'
;MNAHEDGRLSRRRLLQAALLGALARTRVAHAQEFPTRPVKLIVPQPPGGAADRLARIFAQALEARWKQSVVVENKPGGGVVIGTLATARAAPDGHTFALLGSSLSINAAQRKDLPYDAARDLGPIARVGYFTVVLVAPADFGADNVRELIAMARKNPGTLSFASNGIGTSAQLAGEMLNHMAGIQLQHVPYNGAAKMYTDMIGKQIPLGFSVASSAESFIRSGQLKVLGVTSKERSPLYPQWPAIAETLPGFEAVNWAGFAAPAGMPRAVTARLADDILAVLATADVAKAMADMGIEVRPQGPDEFQAFIQSEMRRFAEISRPLNKPSN
;
A
#
# COMPACT_ATOMS: atom_id res chain seq x y z
N MET A 1 22.48 47.19 73.81
CA MET A 1 23.16 45.86 73.86
C MET A 1 22.77 45.10 72.64
N ASN A 2 23.69 45.04 71.71
CA ASN A 2 23.50 44.61 70.34
C ASN A 2 23.60 43.08 70.21
N ALA A 3 22.77 42.46 69.43
CA ALA A 3 23.04 41.15 68.86
C ALA A 3 22.88 41.24 67.34
N HIS A 4 24.03 41.30 66.66
CA HIS A 4 24.13 41.02 65.21
C HIS A 4 23.99 39.52 64.99
N GLU A 5 22.93 39.06 64.38
CA GLU A 5 22.86 37.71 63.83
C GLU A 5 23.41 37.73 62.40
N ASP A 6 24.65 37.26 62.29
CA ASP A 6 25.32 36.98 60.98
C ASP A 6 24.65 35.83 60.28
N GLY A 7 23.85 36.13 59.30
CA GLY A 7 23.21 35.19 58.38
C GLY A 7 24.21 34.49 57.39
N ARG A 8 25.16 33.70 57.95
CA ARG A 8 26.07 32.91 57.10
C ARG A 8 25.32 31.70 56.51
N LEU A 9 24.85 31.82 55.28
CA LEU A 9 24.36 30.69 54.53
C LEU A 9 25.44 29.61 54.52
N SER A 10 25.15 28.47 55.15
CA SER A 10 26.04 27.33 55.27
C SER A 10 26.44 26.82 53.85
N ARG A 11 27.74 26.63 53.61
CA ARG A 11 28.28 26.05 52.36
C ARG A 11 27.50 24.84 51.89
N ARG A 12 26.96 24.07 52.79
CA ARG A 12 26.14 22.89 52.55
C ARG A 12 24.79 23.23 51.90
N ARG A 13 24.15 24.34 52.24
CA ARG A 13 22.89 24.80 51.63
C ARG A 13 23.14 25.37 50.23
N LEU A 14 24.28 26.03 49.98
CA LEU A 14 24.68 26.49 48.67
C LEU A 14 24.99 25.32 47.73
N LEU A 15 25.66 24.29 48.23
CA LEU A 15 25.92 23.06 47.45
C LEU A 15 24.64 22.28 47.16
N GLN A 16 23.71 22.20 48.11
CA GLN A 16 22.42 21.56 47.85
C GLN A 16 21.54 22.34 46.86
N ALA A 17 21.54 23.66 46.90
CA ALA A 17 20.87 24.51 45.89
C ALA A 17 21.51 24.41 44.50
N ALA A 18 22.84 24.31 44.42
CA ALA A 18 23.55 24.07 43.17
C ALA A 18 23.30 22.67 42.58
N LEU A 19 23.19 21.62 43.41
CA LEU A 19 22.81 20.27 42.96
C LEU A 19 21.38 20.21 42.47
N LEU A 20 20.43 20.85 43.13
CA LEU A 20 19.03 20.92 42.73
C LEU A 20 18.89 21.76 41.43
N GLY A 21 19.65 22.85 41.25
CA GLY A 21 19.70 23.62 40.03
C GLY A 21 20.33 22.90 38.84
N ALA A 22 21.31 21.99 39.09
CA ALA A 22 21.92 21.14 38.06
C ALA A 22 20.97 20.01 37.60
N LEU A 23 20.18 19.43 38.50
CA LEU A 23 19.16 18.43 38.21
C LEU A 23 17.94 19.03 37.46
N ALA A 24 17.61 20.29 37.66
CA ALA A 24 16.54 20.98 36.96
C ALA A 24 16.89 21.36 35.49
N ARG A 25 18.17 21.32 35.12
CA ARG A 25 18.62 21.53 33.71
C ARG A 25 18.53 20.29 32.83
N THR A 26 18.15 19.15 33.38
CA THR A 26 17.97 17.95 32.59
C THR A 26 16.60 17.95 31.95
N ARG A 27 16.64 18.05 30.61
CA ARG A 27 15.56 17.67 29.71
C ARG A 27 14.43 18.70 29.49
N VAL A 28 14.73 19.85 28.99
CA VAL A 28 14.01 20.25 27.80
C VAL A 28 14.58 19.35 26.69
N ALA A 29 14.03 18.16 26.54
CA ALA A 29 14.16 17.42 25.30
C ALA A 29 13.51 18.33 24.26
N HIS A 30 14.32 19.11 23.54
CA HIS A 30 13.87 19.66 22.28
C HIS A 30 13.33 18.44 21.52
N ALA A 31 12.03 18.41 21.29
CA ALA A 31 11.48 17.51 20.30
C ALA A 31 12.32 17.78 19.03
N GLN A 32 13.24 16.88 18.76
CA GLN A 32 14.19 17.02 17.65
C GLN A 32 13.32 17.31 16.42
N GLU A 33 13.52 18.49 15.80
CA GLU A 33 12.72 18.87 14.63
C GLU A 33 12.89 17.77 13.58
N PHE A 34 11.91 16.87 13.52
CA PHE A 34 11.91 15.80 12.52
C PHE A 34 11.26 16.32 11.23
N PRO A 35 11.86 16.03 10.08
CA PRO A 35 13.15 15.38 9.82
C PRO A 35 14.34 16.35 9.88
N THR A 36 15.48 15.87 10.40
CA THR A 36 16.73 16.67 10.51
C THR A 36 17.72 16.43 9.36
N ARG A 37 17.46 15.44 8.50
CA ARG A 37 18.30 15.01 7.38
C ARG A 37 17.41 14.42 6.28
N PRO A 38 17.93 14.22 5.06
CA PRO A 38 17.17 13.61 3.97
C PRO A 38 16.47 12.32 4.38
N VAL A 39 15.22 12.19 3.92
CA VAL A 39 14.34 11.06 4.20
C VAL A 39 14.27 10.14 2.98
N LYS A 40 14.30 8.84 3.21
CA LYS A 40 14.20 7.82 2.18
C LYS A 40 12.78 7.24 2.12
N LEU A 41 12.16 7.30 0.95
CA LEU A 41 10.89 6.65 0.66
C LEU A 41 11.13 5.43 -0.23
N ILE A 42 11.05 4.24 0.35
CA ILE A 42 11.21 2.98 -0.37
C ILE A 42 9.93 2.65 -1.13
N VAL A 43 10.08 2.27 -2.41
CA VAL A 43 9.01 1.73 -3.25
C VAL A 43 9.41 0.33 -3.70
N PRO A 44 8.75 -0.74 -3.22
CA PRO A 44 9.12 -2.13 -3.53
C PRO A 44 8.66 -2.59 -4.91
N GLN A 45 8.59 -1.66 -5.87
CA GLN A 45 8.11 -1.88 -7.24
C GLN A 45 9.02 -1.16 -8.24
N PRO A 46 9.02 -1.59 -9.53
CA PRO A 46 9.81 -0.92 -10.56
C PRO A 46 9.45 0.55 -10.73
N PRO A 47 10.40 1.40 -11.16
CA PRO A 47 10.13 2.80 -11.47
C PRO A 47 9.13 2.93 -12.63
N GLY A 48 8.40 4.05 -12.66
CA GLY A 48 7.41 4.39 -13.69
C GLY A 48 6.03 3.74 -13.50
N GLY A 49 5.87 2.82 -12.56
CA GLY A 49 4.58 2.22 -12.21
C GLY A 49 3.69 3.15 -11.38
N ALA A 50 2.44 2.73 -11.13
CA ALA A 50 1.48 3.52 -10.36
C ALA A 50 1.97 3.84 -8.94
N ALA A 51 2.57 2.88 -8.24
CA ALA A 51 3.12 3.09 -6.90
C ALA A 51 4.31 4.06 -6.90
N ASP A 52 5.20 3.99 -7.90
CA ASP A 52 6.32 4.92 -8.04
C ASP A 52 5.82 6.35 -8.27
N ARG A 53 4.83 6.54 -9.16
CA ARG A 53 4.21 7.85 -9.39
C ARG A 53 3.56 8.40 -8.13
N LEU A 54 2.80 7.58 -7.40
CA LEU A 54 2.19 7.97 -6.13
C LEU A 54 3.24 8.38 -5.10
N ALA A 55 4.30 7.59 -4.94
CA ALA A 55 5.39 7.89 -4.02
C ALA A 55 6.08 9.22 -4.35
N ARG A 56 6.29 9.53 -5.64
CA ARG A 56 6.90 10.81 -6.06
C ARG A 56 6.00 12.01 -5.80
N ILE A 57 4.67 11.88 -5.95
CA ILE A 57 3.71 12.92 -5.58
C ILE A 57 3.83 13.24 -4.08
N PHE A 58 3.82 12.21 -3.22
CA PHE A 58 3.99 12.40 -1.78
C PHE A 58 5.39 12.91 -1.42
N ALA A 59 6.45 12.39 -2.05
CA ALA A 59 7.81 12.84 -1.81
C ALA A 59 7.96 14.34 -2.07
N GLN A 60 7.48 14.82 -3.22
CA GLN A 60 7.51 16.25 -3.57
C GLN A 60 6.74 17.11 -2.57
N ALA A 61 5.54 16.71 -2.19
CA ALA A 61 4.71 17.46 -1.26
C ALA A 61 5.28 17.47 0.18
N LEU A 62 5.84 16.34 0.62
CA LEU A 62 6.52 16.23 1.92
C LEU A 62 7.83 17.02 1.94
N GLU A 63 8.62 17.03 0.85
CA GLU A 63 9.83 17.84 0.71
C GLU A 63 9.50 19.33 0.82
N ALA A 64 8.43 19.79 0.16
CA ALA A 64 7.96 21.17 0.26
C ALA A 64 7.55 21.54 1.70
N ARG A 65 6.95 20.58 2.44
CA ARG A 65 6.50 20.76 3.83
C ARG A 65 7.65 20.74 4.84
N TRP A 66 8.58 19.80 4.69
CA TRP A 66 9.67 19.56 5.64
C TRP A 66 10.91 20.41 5.39
N LYS A 67 11.05 20.98 4.18
CA LYS A 67 12.28 21.65 3.73
C LYS A 67 13.51 20.71 3.80
N GLN A 68 13.26 19.42 3.67
CA GLN A 68 14.24 18.36 3.65
C GLN A 68 13.96 17.44 2.47
N SER A 69 15.00 16.99 1.78
CA SER A 69 14.85 16.11 0.61
C SER A 69 14.19 14.80 0.96
N VAL A 70 13.24 14.38 0.12
CA VAL A 70 12.58 13.06 0.20
C VAL A 70 12.94 12.23 -1.04
N VAL A 71 13.88 11.31 -0.86
CA VAL A 71 14.45 10.51 -1.95
C VAL A 71 13.64 9.23 -2.14
N VAL A 72 13.03 9.07 -3.32
CA VAL A 72 12.33 7.83 -3.70
C VAL A 72 13.35 6.79 -4.16
N GLU A 73 13.39 5.64 -3.50
CA GLU A 73 14.27 4.51 -3.81
C GLU A 73 13.44 3.28 -4.22
N ASN A 74 13.49 2.93 -5.51
CA ASN A 74 12.82 1.73 -6.00
C ASN A 74 13.63 0.47 -5.68
N LYS A 75 13.02 -0.48 -4.96
CA LYS A 75 13.61 -1.79 -4.60
C LYS A 75 12.66 -2.93 -5.00
N PRO A 76 12.51 -3.21 -6.31
CA PRO A 76 11.65 -4.27 -6.79
C PRO A 76 12.22 -5.66 -6.52
N GLY A 77 11.36 -6.67 -6.59
CA GLY A 77 11.74 -8.08 -6.58
C GLY A 77 11.02 -8.92 -5.54
N GLY A 78 10.94 -10.23 -5.83
CA GLY A 78 10.34 -11.23 -4.95
C GLY A 78 8.85 -11.01 -4.64
N GLY A 79 8.08 -10.33 -5.51
CA GLY A 79 6.70 -9.95 -5.18
C GLY A 79 6.63 -8.92 -4.06
N VAL A 80 7.42 -7.85 -4.14
CA VAL A 80 7.64 -6.76 -3.18
C VAL A 80 8.49 -7.12 -1.93
N VAL A 81 8.92 -8.36 -1.77
CA VAL A 81 9.62 -8.84 -0.57
C VAL A 81 10.94 -8.11 -0.35
N ILE A 82 11.73 -7.81 -1.40
CA ILE A 82 13.04 -7.17 -1.28
C ILE A 82 12.91 -5.77 -0.66
N GLY A 83 12.03 -4.93 -1.19
CA GLY A 83 11.84 -3.58 -0.68
C GLY A 83 11.18 -3.55 0.71
N THR A 84 10.24 -4.46 0.97
CA THR A 84 9.61 -4.61 2.29
C THR A 84 10.64 -5.02 3.35
N LEU A 85 11.52 -5.98 3.05
CA LEU A 85 12.61 -6.39 3.94
C LEU A 85 13.60 -5.25 4.20
N ALA A 86 13.94 -4.49 3.14
CA ALA A 86 14.82 -3.33 3.29
C ALA A 86 14.21 -2.27 4.22
N THR A 87 12.89 -2.10 4.18
CA THR A 87 12.16 -1.22 5.11
C THR A 87 12.19 -1.78 6.53
N ALA A 88 11.84 -3.04 6.72
CA ALA A 88 11.79 -3.68 8.04
C ALA A 88 13.16 -3.66 8.78
N ARG A 89 14.26 -3.68 8.01
CA ARG A 89 15.64 -3.66 8.55
C ARG A 89 16.26 -2.27 8.68
N ALA A 90 15.55 -1.22 8.29
CA ALA A 90 16.05 0.15 8.43
C ALA A 90 16.02 0.61 9.89
N ALA A 91 16.75 1.70 10.21
CA ALA A 91 16.69 2.30 11.54
C ALA A 91 15.29 2.84 11.84
N PRO A 92 14.73 2.60 13.04
CA PRO A 92 13.39 3.05 13.41
C PRO A 92 13.39 4.51 13.90
N ASP A 93 13.97 5.41 13.10
CA ASP A 93 14.15 6.84 13.42
C ASP A 93 13.28 7.77 12.56
N GLY A 94 12.46 7.20 11.67
CA GLY A 94 11.57 7.92 10.78
C GLY A 94 12.20 8.37 9.45
N HIS A 95 13.54 8.33 9.30
CA HIS A 95 14.20 8.76 8.06
C HIS A 95 14.17 7.71 6.94
N THR A 96 13.58 6.55 7.19
CA THR A 96 13.30 5.54 6.17
C THR A 96 11.90 4.97 6.39
N PHE A 97 11.04 5.11 5.38
CA PHE A 97 9.73 4.47 5.36
C PHE A 97 9.39 4.03 3.94
N ALA A 98 8.33 3.29 3.74
CA ALA A 98 7.96 2.75 2.44
C ALA A 98 6.50 3.03 2.09
N LEU A 99 6.23 3.14 0.79
CA LEU A 99 4.88 3.01 0.24
C LEU A 99 4.62 1.53 -0.03
N LEU A 100 3.73 0.94 0.74
CA LEU A 100 3.32 -0.46 0.66
C LEU A 100 1.88 -0.59 0.13
N GLY A 101 1.48 -1.79 -0.18
CA GLY A 101 0.14 -2.10 -0.68
C GLY A 101 -0.30 -3.51 -0.29
N SER A 102 -1.40 -3.97 -0.87
CA SER A 102 -2.05 -5.25 -0.54
C SER A 102 -1.12 -6.45 -0.65
N SER A 103 -0.07 -6.37 -1.49
CA SER A 103 0.96 -7.44 -1.56
C SER A 103 1.63 -7.74 -0.23
N LEU A 104 1.72 -6.77 0.71
CA LEU A 104 2.20 -7.03 2.06
C LEU A 104 1.32 -8.08 2.76
N SER A 105 0.01 -7.84 2.80
CA SER A 105 -0.95 -8.74 3.46
C SER A 105 -1.13 -10.05 2.72
N ILE A 106 -1.09 -10.02 1.38
CA ILE A 106 -1.20 -11.22 0.54
C ILE A 106 -0.01 -12.15 0.77
N ASN A 107 1.22 -11.61 0.69
CA ASN A 107 2.43 -12.41 0.95
C ASN A 107 2.44 -12.99 2.37
N ALA A 108 2.08 -12.19 3.37
CA ALA A 108 2.01 -12.66 4.76
C ALA A 108 0.99 -13.80 4.95
N ALA A 109 -0.11 -13.80 4.17
CA ALA A 109 -1.12 -14.84 4.23
C ALA A 109 -0.74 -16.13 3.46
N GLN A 110 0.00 -16.00 2.35
CA GLN A 110 0.27 -17.09 1.42
C GLN A 110 1.65 -17.73 1.57
N ARG A 111 2.65 -16.96 2.01
CA ARG A 111 4.04 -17.40 2.02
C ARG A 111 4.54 -17.73 3.42
N LYS A 112 5.15 -18.88 3.57
CA LYS A 112 5.78 -19.34 4.81
C LYS A 112 7.29 -19.02 4.88
N ASP A 113 7.88 -18.63 3.75
CA ASP A 113 9.31 -18.39 3.56
C ASP A 113 9.69 -16.90 3.57
N LEU A 114 8.82 -16.03 4.12
CA LEU A 114 9.12 -14.59 4.19
C LEU A 114 10.30 -14.33 5.16
N PRO A 115 11.29 -13.50 4.75
CA PRO A 115 12.44 -13.16 5.60
C PRO A 115 12.11 -12.06 6.64
N TYR A 116 10.85 -11.72 6.81
CA TYR A 116 10.29 -10.76 7.78
C TYR A 116 8.91 -11.21 8.25
N ASP A 117 8.50 -10.71 9.41
CA ASP A 117 7.12 -10.80 9.91
C ASP A 117 6.43 -9.45 9.68
N ALA A 118 5.41 -9.43 8.80
CA ALA A 118 4.73 -8.19 8.41
C ALA A 118 4.00 -7.50 9.58
N ALA A 119 3.55 -8.26 10.58
CA ALA A 119 2.85 -7.70 11.74
C ALA A 119 3.80 -7.20 12.84
N ARG A 120 5.00 -7.81 12.94
CA ARG A 120 5.97 -7.53 14.01
C ARG A 120 7.04 -6.54 13.57
N ASP A 121 7.54 -6.64 12.32
CA ASP A 121 8.74 -5.95 11.88
C ASP A 121 8.43 -4.62 11.16
N LEU A 122 7.13 -4.32 10.93
CA LEU A 122 6.67 -3.08 10.31
C LEU A 122 5.65 -2.35 11.19
N GLY A 123 5.77 -1.02 11.24
CA GLY A 123 4.83 -0.10 11.90
C GLY A 123 4.06 0.72 10.86
N PRO A 124 2.74 0.53 10.71
CA PRO A 124 1.92 1.35 9.83
C PRO A 124 1.94 2.81 10.24
N ILE A 125 1.99 3.72 9.25
CA ILE A 125 1.97 5.17 9.46
C ILE A 125 0.60 5.74 9.04
N ALA A 126 0.24 5.56 7.76
CA ALA A 126 -1.03 6.04 7.25
C ALA A 126 -1.45 5.27 6.00
N ARG A 127 -2.72 4.89 5.90
CA ARG A 127 -3.31 4.49 4.62
C ARG A 127 -3.78 5.74 3.88
N VAL A 128 -3.55 5.78 2.57
CA VAL A 128 -3.94 6.92 1.75
C VAL A 128 -5.11 6.63 0.82
N GLY A 129 -5.29 5.38 0.39
CA GLY A 129 -6.42 5.04 -0.47
C GLY A 129 -6.37 3.65 -1.09
N TYR A 130 -7.21 3.47 -2.10
CA TYR A 130 -7.31 2.25 -2.89
C TYR A 130 -7.08 2.54 -4.37
N PHE A 131 -6.23 1.75 -5.02
CA PHE A 131 -6.20 1.70 -6.47
C PHE A 131 -7.42 0.92 -6.99
N THR A 132 -8.17 1.49 -7.91
CA THR A 132 -9.23 0.76 -8.59
C THR A 132 -8.59 -0.33 -9.47
N VAL A 133 -8.90 -1.59 -9.19
CA VAL A 133 -8.46 -2.73 -10.00
C VAL A 133 -9.62 -3.16 -10.90
N VAL A 134 -9.31 -3.42 -12.16
CA VAL A 134 -10.27 -3.80 -13.20
C VAL A 134 -9.91 -5.15 -13.82
N LEU A 135 -10.94 -5.92 -14.17
CA LEU A 135 -10.85 -7.02 -15.12
C LEU A 135 -11.09 -6.47 -16.52
N VAL A 136 -10.10 -6.58 -17.38
CA VAL A 136 -10.14 -6.10 -18.76
C VAL A 136 -9.98 -7.25 -19.76
N ALA A 137 -10.49 -7.03 -20.96
CA ALA A 137 -10.36 -7.94 -22.10
C ALA A 137 -10.14 -7.13 -23.38
N PRO A 138 -9.59 -7.70 -24.48
CA PRO A 138 -9.64 -7.10 -25.79
C PRO A 138 -11.06 -6.70 -26.20
N ALA A 139 -11.21 -5.62 -26.96
CA ALA A 139 -12.54 -5.08 -27.30
C ALA A 139 -13.43 -6.09 -28.04
N ASP A 140 -12.84 -6.97 -28.83
CA ASP A 140 -13.52 -8.03 -29.58
C ASP A 140 -13.64 -9.37 -28.82
N PHE A 141 -13.30 -9.39 -27.52
CA PHE A 141 -13.48 -10.58 -26.70
C PHE A 141 -14.97 -10.93 -26.58
N GLY A 142 -15.30 -12.23 -26.71
CA GLY A 142 -16.67 -12.74 -26.86
C GLY A 142 -17.57 -12.65 -25.60
N ALA A 143 -17.17 -11.91 -24.56
CA ALA A 143 -18.00 -11.61 -23.38
C ALA A 143 -17.91 -10.13 -23.05
N ASP A 144 -19.04 -9.50 -22.70
CA ASP A 144 -19.13 -8.08 -22.36
C ASP A 144 -19.25 -7.82 -20.85
N ASN A 145 -19.41 -8.86 -20.07
CA ASN A 145 -19.53 -8.79 -18.60
C ASN A 145 -19.06 -10.10 -17.94
N VAL A 146 -18.94 -10.06 -16.62
CA VAL A 146 -18.46 -11.21 -15.81
C VAL A 146 -19.38 -12.43 -15.92
N ARG A 147 -20.69 -12.23 -16.05
CA ARG A 147 -21.66 -13.33 -16.19
C ARG A 147 -21.40 -14.11 -17.48
N GLU A 148 -21.20 -13.43 -18.58
CA GLU A 148 -20.91 -14.03 -19.89
C GLU A 148 -19.53 -14.71 -19.89
N LEU A 149 -18.53 -14.07 -19.27
CA LEU A 149 -17.22 -14.69 -19.08
C LEU A 149 -17.32 -16.01 -18.31
N ILE A 150 -18.05 -16.04 -17.20
CA ILE A 150 -18.26 -17.27 -16.42
C ILE A 150 -18.93 -18.34 -17.26
N ALA A 151 -19.95 -17.99 -18.04
CA ALA A 151 -20.64 -18.94 -18.91
C ALA A 151 -19.71 -19.51 -19.99
N MET A 152 -18.85 -18.65 -20.58
CA MET A 152 -17.84 -19.05 -21.57
C MET A 152 -16.79 -19.99 -20.96
N ALA A 153 -16.25 -19.65 -19.78
CA ALA A 153 -15.23 -20.43 -19.10
C ALA A 153 -15.75 -21.81 -18.66
N ARG A 154 -17.03 -21.90 -18.26
CA ARG A 154 -17.67 -23.18 -17.92
C ARG A 154 -17.88 -24.11 -19.10
N LYS A 155 -18.11 -23.54 -20.32
CA LYS A 155 -18.22 -24.33 -21.55
C LYS A 155 -16.89 -24.93 -21.98
N ASN A 156 -15.78 -24.24 -21.68
CA ASN A 156 -14.43 -24.63 -22.11
C ASN A 156 -13.47 -24.53 -20.91
N PRO A 157 -13.50 -25.44 -19.93
CA PRO A 157 -12.66 -25.38 -18.74
C PRO A 157 -11.17 -25.40 -19.10
N GLY A 158 -10.38 -24.52 -18.46
CA GLY A 158 -8.93 -24.47 -18.60
C GLY A 158 -8.40 -23.90 -19.92
N THR A 159 -9.27 -23.44 -20.84
CA THR A 159 -8.84 -22.89 -22.14
C THR A 159 -8.56 -21.38 -22.06
N LEU A 160 -9.16 -20.66 -21.11
CA LEU A 160 -8.93 -19.25 -20.91
C LEU A 160 -7.84 -19.02 -19.88
N SER A 161 -7.10 -17.93 -20.07
CA SER A 161 -6.08 -17.47 -19.15
C SER A 161 -6.31 -16.01 -18.74
N PHE A 162 -5.76 -15.63 -17.61
CA PHE A 162 -5.73 -14.23 -17.17
C PHE A 162 -4.31 -13.78 -16.82
N ALA A 163 -3.98 -12.56 -17.18
CA ALA A 163 -2.75 -11.91 -16.85
C ALA A 163 -2.86 -11.12 -15.53
N SER A 164 -1.75 -11.01 -14.81
CA SER A 164 -1.59 -10.10 -13.67
C SER A 164 -0.22 -9.41 -13.70
N ASN A 165 -0.04 -8.39 -12.87
CA ASN A 165 1.24 -7.69 -12.70
C ASN A 165 2.27 -8.50 -11.88
N GLY A 166 2.06 -9.78 -11.69
CA GLY A 166 2.99 -10.68 -10.99
C GLY A 166 2.38 -11.49 -9.86
N ILE A 167 3.19 -12.40 -9.34
CA ILE A 167 2.84 -13.27 -8.21
C ILE A 167 2.77 -12.45 -6.91
N GLY A 168 1.80 -12.75 -6.03
CA GLY A 168 1.60 -12.06 -4.76
C GLY A 168 0.95 -10.67 -4.91
N THR A 169 0.32 -10.39 -6.05
CA THR A 169 -0.40 -9.14 -6.31
C THR A 169 -1.91 -9.30 -6.11
N SER A 170 -2.60 -8.18 -5.84
CA SER A 170 -4.07 -8.14 -5.79
C SER A 170 -4.71 -8.56 -7.12
N ALA A 171 -4.03 -8.32 -8.24
CA ALA A 171 -4.47 -8.74 -9.57
C ALA A 171 -4.48 -10.27 -9.72
N GLN A 172 -3.44 -10.97 -9.26
CA GLN A 172 -3.45 -12.42 -9.20
C GLN A 172 -4.56 -12.91 -8.29
N LEU A 173 -4.62 -12.38 -7.06
CA LEU A 173 -5.63 -12.79 -6.09
C LEU A 173 -7.06 -12.63 -6.63
N ALA A 174 -7.34 -11.54 -7.35
CA ALA A 174 -8.64 -11.31 -7.97
C ALA A 174 -9.00 -12.43 -8.99
N GLY A 175 -8.06 -12.86 -9.81
CA GLY A 175 -8.25 -13.94 -10.76
C GLY A 175 -8.48 -15.30 -10.07
N GLU A 176 -7.72 -15.60 -9.03
CA GLU A 176 -7.91 -16.82 -8.24
C GLU A 176 -9.24 -16.83 -7.47
N MET A 177 -9.64 -15.68 -6.93
CA MET A 177 -10.96 -15.52 -6.32
C MET A 177 -12.09 -15.74 -7.34
N LEU A 178 -11.94 -15.17 -8.55
CA LEU A 178 -12.93 -15.38 -9.62
C LEU A 178 -13.06 -16.87 -9.96
N ASN A 179 -11.93 -17.57 -10.11
CA ASN A 179 -11.90 -19.02 -10.33
C ASN A 179 -12.67 -19.77 -9.24
N HIS A 180 -12.31 -19.50 -7.99
CA HIS A 180 -12.88 -20.20 -6.84
C HIS A 180 -14.38 -19.92 -6.67
N MET A 181 -14.78 -18.65 -6.67
CA MET A 181 -16.17 -18.25 -6.41
C MET A 181 -17.12 -18.62 -7.55
N ALA A 182 -16.64 -18.57 -8.80
CA ALA A 182 -17.44 -18.92 -9.96
C ALA A 182 -17.40 -20.40 -10.31
N GLY A 183 -16.51 -21.20 -9.70
CA GLY A 183 -16.28 -22.60 -10.05
C GLY A 183 -15.80 -22.75 -11.50
N ILE A 184 -14.84 -21.92 -11.93
CA ILE A 184 -14.23 -21.93 -13.26
C ILE A 184 -12.72 -22.15 -13.17
N GLN A 185 -12.05 -22.35 -14.30
CA GLN A 185 -10.61 -22.60 -14.37
C GLN A 185 -9.98 -21.68 -15.42
N LEU A 186 -9.54 -20.48 -14.97
CA LEU A 186 -8.70 -19.59 -15.76
C LEU A 186 -7.23 -19.82 -15.36
N GLN A 187 -6.34 -19.97 -16.33
CA GLN A 187 -4.91 -20.16 -16.08
C GLN A 187 -4.23 -18.81 -15.79
N HIS A 188 -3.49 -18.72 -14.68
CA HIS A 188 -2.76 -17.49 -14.35
C HIS A 188 -1.45 -17.37 -15.14
N VAL A 189 -1.23 -16.20 -15.76
CA VAL A 189 0.00 -15.83 -16.47
C VAL A 189 0.58 -14.56 -15.81
N PRO A 190 1.65 -14.68 -15.02
CA PRO A 190 2.27 -13.52 -14.38
C PRO A 190 3.16 -12.72 -15.34
N TYR A 191 3.04 -11.38 -15.31
CA TYR A 191 3.87 -10.43 -16.05
C TYR A 191 4.71 -9.58 -15.09
N ASN A 192 5.92 -9.20 -15.53
CA ASN A 192 6.75 -8.22 -14.82
C ASN A 192 6.35 -6.79 -15.20
N GLY A 193 5.11 -6.40 -14.85
CA GLY A 193 4.58 -5.08 -15.15
C GLY A 193 3.51 -5.06 -16.25
N ALA A 194 2.79 -3.93 -16.36
CA ALA A 194 1.57 -3.84 -17.16
C ALA A 194 1.82 -3.68 -18.68
N ALA A 195 2.94 -3.08 -19.09
CA ALA A 195 3.17 -2.72 -20.50
C ALA A 195 3.13 -3.93 -21.44
N LYS A 196 3.93 -4.98 -21.13
CA LYS A 196 3.93 -6.20 -21.95
C LYS A 196 2.60 -6.94 -21.87
N MET A 197 1.94 -6.95 -20.72
CA MET A 197 0.62 -7.54 -20.55
C MET A 197 -0.39 -6.93 -21.53
N TYR A 198 -0.46 -5.61 -21.65
CA TYR A 198 -1.39 -4.96 -22.56
C TYR A 198 -1.02 -5.21 -24.04
N THR A 199 0.27 -5.22 -24.39
CA THR A 199 0.71 -5.58 -25.73
C THR A 199 0.23 -6.97 -26.11
N ASP A 200 0.40 -7.95 -25.22
CA ASP A 200 0.00 -9.35 -25.46
C ASP A 200 -1.53 -9.50 -25.47
N MET A 201 -2.26 -8.72 -24.68
CA MET A 201 -3.72 -8.69 -24.72
C MET A 201 -4.26 -8.14 -26.06
N ILE A 202 -3.74 -6.99 -26.49
CA ILE A 202 -4.11 -6.38 -27.79
C ILE A 202 -3.71 -7.29 -28.94
N GLY A 203 -2.56 -7.96 -28.83
CA GLY A 203 -2.09 -9.00 -29.76
C GLY A 203 -2.83 -10.34 -29.64
N LYS A 204 -3.90 -10.42 -28.82
CA LYS A 204 -4.74 -11.62 -28.60
C LYS A 204 -3.98 -12.86 -28.11
N GLN A 205 -2.81 -12.67 -27.48
CA GLN A 205 -2.05 -13.74 -26.85
C GLN A 205 -2.63 -14.12 -25.47
N ILE A 206 -3.23 -13.15 -24.78
CA ILE A 206 -3.88 -13.30 -23.48
C ILE A 206 -5.28 -12.69 -23.54
N PRO A 207 -6.35 -13.46 -23.23
CA PRO A 207 -7.73 -12.98 -23.39
C PRO A 207 -8.21 -12.06 -22.25
N LEU A 208 -7.63 -12.14 -21.05
CA LEU A 208 -8.08 -11.42 -19.86
C LEU A 208 -6.90 -10.86 -19.09
N GLY A 209 -7.13 -9.77 -18.36
CA GLY A 209 -6.13 -9.21 -17.47
C GLY A 209 -6.75 -8.49 -16.28
N PHE A 210 -6.16 -8.69 -15.09
CA PHE A 210 -6.44 -7.84 -13.93
C PHE A 210 -5.34 -6.80 -13.80
N SER A 211 -5.71 -5.53 -13.68
CA SER A 211 -4.76 -4.43 -13.58
C SER A 211 -5.37 -3.22 -12.89
N VAL A 212 -4.52 -2.26 -12.50
CA VAL A 212 -4.97 -0.95 -12.02
C VAL A 212 -5.61 -0.17 -13.17
N ALA A 213 -6.78 0.42 -12.93
CA ALA A 213 -7.57 1.14 -13.92
C ALA A 213 -6.77 2.21 -14.66
N SER A 214 -6.00 3.03 -13.95
CA SER A 214 -5.17 4.09 -14.55
C SER A 214 -4.08 3.59 -15.50
N SER A 215 -3.65 2.34 -15.35
CA SER A 215 -2.68 1.73 -16.28
C SER A 215 -3.35 1.22 -17.57
N ALA A 216 -4.64 0.89 -17.52
CA ALA A 216 -5.42 0.42 -18.67
C ALA A 216 -6.16 1.55 -19.40
N GLU A 217 -6.27 2.72 -18.78
CA GLU A 217 -7.18 3.79 -19.20
C GLU A 217 -7.00 4.25 -20.64
N SER A 218 -5.75 4.43 -21.11
CA SER A 218 -5.49 4.83 -22.50
C SER A 218 -5.99 3.81 -23.50
N PHE A 219 -5.84 2.51 -23.21
CA PHE A 219 -6.31 1.42 -24.06
C PHE A 219 -7.83 1.25 -24.03
N ILE A 220 -8.45 1.53 -22.88
CA ILE A 220 -9.91 1.52 -22.74
C ILE A 220 -10.52 2.70 -23.54
N ARG A 221 -9.96 3.90 -23.40
CA ARG A 221 -10.43 5.09 -24.12
C ARG A 221 -10.23 4.97 -25.64
N SER A 222 -9.18 4.30 -26.08
CA SER A 222 -8.94 4.06 -27.52
C SER A 222 -9.78 2.92 -28.08
N GLY A 223 -10.60 2.25 -27.25
CA GLY A 223 -11.42 1.11 -27.67
C GLY A 223 -10.64 -0.17 -27.99
N GLN A 224 -9.39 -0.27 -27.55
CA GLN A 224 -8.57 -1.49 -27.71
C GLN A 224 -8.88 -2.53 -26.63
N LEU A 225 -9.21 -2.08 -25.43
CA LEU A 225 -9.65 -2.91 -24.32
C LEU A 225 -11.03 -2.48 -23.83
N LYS A 226 -11.79 -3.42 -23.28
CA LYS A 226 -13.04 -3.18 -22.55
C LYS A 226 -12.91 -3.66 -21.10
N VAL A 227 -13.70 -3.03 -20.20
CA VAL A 227 -13.79 -3.41 -18.79
C VAL A 227 -14.96 -4.37 -18.60
N LEU A 228 -14.71 -5.54 -18.04
CA LEU A 228 -15.75 -6.51 -17.67
C LEU A 228 -16.26 -6.27 -16.24
N GLY A 229 -15.43 -5.68 -15.36
CA GLY A 229 -15.83 -5.32 -14.01
C GLY A 229 -14.68 -4.77 -13.16
N VAL A 230 -15.04 -4.07 -12.08
CA VAL A 230 -14.11 -3.65 -11.02
C VAL A 230 -14.08 -4.68 -9.90
N THR A 231 -12.93 -4.78 -9.21
CA THR A 231 -12.73 -5.81 -8.18
C THR A 231 -13.15 -5.36 -6.77
N SER A 232 -13.58 -4.11 -6.61
CA SER A 232 -14.14 -3.58 -5.37
C SER A 232 -15.53 -4.17 -5.10
N LYS A 233 -15.94 -4.16 -3.82
CA LYS A 233 -17.25 -4.63 -3.38
C LYS A 233 -18.42 -3.92 -4.08
N GLU A 234 -18.24 -2.61 -4.34
CA GLU A 234 -19.19 -1.74 -5.03
C GLU A 234 -18.50 -1.09 -6.22
N ARG A 235 -19.27 -0.48 -7.12
CA ARG A 235 -18.71 0.31 -8.22
C ARG A 235 -17.83 1.41 -7.66
N SER A 236 -16.68 1.66 -8.31
CA SER A 236 -15.82 2.76 -7.94
C SER A 236 -16.52 4.10 -8.18
N PRO A 237 -16.52 5.04 -7.22
CA PRO A 237 -17.05 6.38 -7.44
C PRO A 237 -16.29 7.16 -8.53
N LEU A 238 -15.04 6.78 -8.81
CA LEU A 238 -14.25 7.34 -9.91
C LEU A 238 -14.66 6.79 -11.28
N TYR A 239 -15.28 5.59 -11.31
CA TYR A 239 -15.68 4.89 -12.53
C TYR A 239 -17.07 4.25 -12.38
N PRO A 240 -18.13 5.05 -12.16
CA PRO A 240 -19.47 4.53 -11.85
C PRO A 240 -20.10 3.74 -12.99
N GLN A 241 -19.60 3.92 -14.23
CA GLN A 241 -20.03 3.18 -15.41
C GLN A 241 -19.56 1.73 -15.44
N TRP A 242 -18.52 1.35 -14.69
CA TRP A 242 -18.02 -0.02 -14.67
C TRP A 242 -18.70 -0.84 -13.57
N PRO A 243 -19.31 -1.99 -13.91
CA PRO A 243 -19.97 -2.82 -12.91
C PRO A 243 -18.97 -3.41 -11.94
N ALA A 244 -19.38 -3.65 -10.69
CA ALA A 244 -18.60 -4.45 -9.76
C ALA A 244 -18.76 -5.94 -10.07
N ILE A 245 -17.67 -6.70 -9.98
CA ILE A 245 -17.72 -8.19 -10.10
C ILE A 245 -18.68 -8.74 -9.05
N ALA A 246 -18.77 -8.11 -7.89
CA ALA A 246 -19.68 -8.45 -6.81
C ALA A 246 -21.19 -8.40 -7.20
N GLU A 247 -21.56 -7.64 -8.23
CA GLU A 247 -22.93 -7.62 -8.76
C GLU A 247 -23.31 -8.97 -9.40
N THR A 248 -22.32 -9.74 -9.86
CA THR A 248 -22.50 -11.09 -10.40
C THR A 248 -22.13 -12.19 -9.39
N LEU A 249 -21.11 -11.92 -8.56
CA LEU A 249 -20.60 -12.84 -7.54
C LEU A 249 -20.65 -12.15 -6.17
N PRO A 250 -21.77 -12.22 -5.43
CA PRO A 250 -21.90 -11.60 -4.12
C PRO A 250 -20.77 -12.01 -3.17
N GLY A 251 -20.16 -11.02 -2.51
CA GLY A 251 -19.00 -11.22 -1.62
C GLY A 251 -17.63 -11.15 -2.31
N PHE A 252 -17.59 -10.98 -3.64
CA PHE A 252 -16.32 -10.75 -4.33
C PHE A 252 -15.74 -9.39 -3.95
N GLU A 253 -14.50 -9.39 -3.49
CA GLU A 253 -13.74 -8.17 -3.21
C GLU A 253 -12.24 -8.45 -3.23
N ALA A 254 -11.49 -7.76 -4.08
CA ALA A 254 -10.03 -7.83 -4.14
C ALA A 254 -9.46 -6.41 -4.32
N VAL A 255 -9.35 -5.68 -3.21
CA VAL A 255 -8.87 -4.29 -3.22
C VAL A 255 -7.34 -4.23 -3.24
N ASN A 256 -6.81 -3.19 -3.87
CA ASN A 256 -5.39 -2.85 -3.86
C ASN A 256 -5.20 -1.53 -3.10
N TRP A 257 -4.94 -1.64 -1.80
CA TRP A 257 -4.71 -0.46 -0.97
C TRP A 257 -3.29 0.10 -1.13
N ALA A 258 -3.13 1.37 -0.80
CA ALA A 258 -1.85 2.06 -0.69
C ALA A 258 -1.74 2.73 0.68
N GLY A 259 -0.59 2.60 1.31
CA GLY A 259 -0.30 3.21 2.59
C GLY A 259 1.19 3.22 2.90
N PHE A 260 1.57 4.02 3.87
CA PHE A 260 2.94 4.18 4.31
C PHE A 260 3.19 3.38 5.59
N ALA A 261 4.34 2.71 5.64
CA ALA A 261 4.80 1.99 6.81
C ALA A 261 6.31 2.17 6.99
N ALA A 262 6.77 2.06 8.22
CA ALA A 262 8.17 2.19 8.62
C ALA A 262 8.63 0.93 9.36
N PRO A 263 9.92 0.82 9.76
CA PRO A 263 10.37 -0.22 10.68
C PRO A 263 9.57 -0.18 11.99
N ALA A 264 9.29 -1.32 12.56
CA ALA A 264 8.70 -1.39 13.90
C ALA A 264 9.63 -0.78 14.97
N GLY A 265 9.04 -0.37 16.10
CA GLY A 265 9.82 0.21 17.22
C GLY A 265 10.15 1.70 17.06
N MET A 266 9.60 2.38 16.08
CA MET A 266 9.73 3.82 15.93
C MET A 266 9.09 4.56 17.13
N PRO A 267 9.70 5.66 17.62
CA PRO A 267 9.09 6.47 18.68
C PRO A 267 7.68 6.95 18.27
N ARG A 268 6.72 6.82 19.18
CA ARG A 268 5.33 7.21 18.91
C ARG A 268 5.18 8.65 18.40
N ALA A 269 5.96 9.59 18.93
CA ALA A 269 5.95 10.97 18.49
C ALA A 269 6.38 11.14 17.02
N VAL A 270 7.35 10.34 16.56
CA VAL A 270 7.81 10.36 15.15
C VAL A 270 6.76 9.71 14.25
N THR A 271 6.16 8.60 14.67
CA THR A 271 5.07 7.96 13.91
C THR A 271 3.87 8.89 13.76
N ALA A 272 3.44 9.55 14.85
CA ALA A 272 2.35 10.52 14.82
C ALA A 272 2.66 11.70 13.90
N ARG A 273 3.87 12.27 13.99
CA ARG A 273 4.30 13.37 13.14
C ARG A 273 4.29 12.98 11.65
N LEU A 274 4.82 11.80 11.30
CA LEU A 274 4.79 11.30 9.93
C LEU A 274 3.35 11.09 9.44
N ALA A 275 2.49 10.50 10.27
CA ALA A 275 1.08 10.28 9.93
C ALA A 275 0.36 11.61 9.68
N ASP A 276 0.50 12.58 10.59
CA ASP A 276 -0.12 13.90 10.48
C ASP A 276 0.35 14.62 9.20
N ASP A 277 1.64 14.59 8.90
CA ASP A 277 2.19 15.23 7.71
C ASP A 277 1.73 14.55 6.42
N ILE A 278 1.70 13.21 6.37
CA ILE A 278 1.19 12.45 5.21
C ILE A 278 -0.31 12.71 5.00
N LEU A 279 -1.11 12.70 6.07
CA LEU A 279 -2.55 12.96 5.97
C LEU A 279 -2.84 14.42 5.61
N ALA A 280 -2.04 15.37 6.10
CA ALA A 280 -2.14 16.77 5.72
C ALA A 280 -1.81 17.00 4.24
N VAL A 281 -0.77 16.33 3.72
CA VAL A 281 -0.41 16.34 2.29
C VAL A 281 -1.52 15.71 1.46
N LEU A 282 -2.07 14.58 1.89
CA LEU A 282 -3.19 13.90 1.23
C LEU A 282 -4.43 14.81 1.10
N ALA A 283 -4.69 15.68 2.08
CA ALA A 283 -5.83 16.59 2.10
C ALA A 283 -5.65 17.82 1.18
N THR A 284 -4.47 18.03 0.60
CA THR A 284 -4.27 19.15 -0.34
C THR A 284 -4.97 18.88 -1.67
N ALA A 285 -5.51 19.93 -2.28
CA ALA A 285 -6.25 19.82 -3.55
C ALA A 285 -5.41 19.20 -4.67
N ASP A 286 -4.14 19.56 -4.76
CA ASP A 286 -3.22 19.08 -5.80
C ASP A 286 -2.97 17.57 -5.67
N VAL A 287 -2.70 17.10 -4.44
CA VAL A 287 -2.45 15.67 -4.18
C VAL A 287 -3.74 14.87 -4.36
N ALA A 288 -4.87 15.34 -3.83
CA ALA A 288 -6.15 14.69 -3.99
C ALA A 288 -6.54 14.56 -5.48
N LYS A 289 -6.34 15.64 -6.26
CA LYS A 289 -6.55 15.61 -7.71
C LYS A 289 -5.62 14.62 -8.40
N ALA A 290 -4.32 14.66 -8.10
CA ALA A 290 -3.34 13.75 -8.70
C ALA A 290 -3.66 12.28 -8.40
N MET A 291 -4.16 11.98 -7.19
CA MET A 291 -4.63 10.63 -6.84
C MET A 291 -5.87 10.23 -7.64
N ALA A 292 -6.85 11.11 -7.78
CA ALA A 292 -8.04 10.86 -8.59
C ALA A 292 -7.67 10.61 -10.07
N ASP A 293 -6.76 11.42 -10.65
CA ASP A 293 -6.24 11.25 -12.01
C ASP A 293 -5.47 9.91 -12.18
N MET A 294 -5.01 9.31 -11.08
CA MET A 294 -4.41 7.98 -11.04
C MET A 294 -5.42 6.86 -10.77
N GLY A 295 -6.72 7.15 -10.67
CA GLY A 295 -7.74 6.17 -10.32
C GLY A 295 -7.63 5.66 -8.89
N ILE A 296 -7.13 6.49 -7.97
CA ILE A 296 -7.00 6.16 -6.55
C ILE A 296 -8.11 6.82 -5.76
N GLU A 297 -8.95 6.01 -5.14
CA GLU A 297 -9.94 6.48 -4.18
C GLU A 297 -9.26 6.87 -2.87
N VAL A 298 -9.36 8.14 -2.50
CA VAL A 298 -8.82 8.64 -1.22
C VAL A 298 -9.61 8.04 -0.05
N ARG A 299 -8.92 7.32 0.82
CA ARG A 299 -9.48 6.64 2.01
C ARG A 299 -8.47 6.71 3.15
N PRO A 300 -8.37 7.89 3.81
CA PRO A 300 -7.37 8.10 4.86
C PRO A 300 -7.64 7.25 6.10
N GLN A 301 -6.57 6.73 6.68
CA GLN A 301 -6.57 6.14 8.01
C GLN A 301 -5.26 6.49 8.72
N GLY A 302 -5.34 6.79 10.00
CA GLY A 302 -4.19 6.96 10.88
C GLY A 302 -3.54 5.63 11.27
N PRO A 303 -2.47 5.65 12.07
CA PRO A 303 -1.65 4.48 12.37
C PRO A 303 -2.44 3.30 12.96
N ASP A 304 -3.26 3.55 13.99
CA ASP A 304 -3.98 2.50 14.71
C ASP A 304 -5.07 1.84 13.86
N GLU A 305 -5.85 2.66 13.13
CA GLU A 305 -6.87 2.15 12.21
C GLU A 305 -6.23 1.38 11.05
N PHE A 306 -5.10 1.87 10.53
CA PHE A 306 -4.39 1.22 9.46
C PHE A 306 -3.74 -0.09 9.92
N GLN A 307 -3.24 -0.16 11.16
CA GLN A 307 -2.77 -1.41 11.76
C GLN A 307 -3.88 -2.45 11.84
N ALA A 308 -5.05 -2.07 12.35
CA ALA A 308 -6.22 -2.95 12.44
C ALA A 308 -6.68 -3.43 11.06
N PHE A 309 -6.66 -2.52 10.06
CA PHE A 309 -6.99 -2.83 8.68
C PHE A 309 -6.02 -3.87 8.08
N ILE A 310 -4.69 -3.67 8.19
CA ILE A 310 -3.70 -4.63 7.68
C ILE A 310 -3.90 -6.01 8.30
N GLN A 311 -4.13 -6.08 9.60
CA GLN A 311 -4.39 -7.36 10.28
C GLN A 311 -5.67 -8.04 9.79
N SER A 312 -6.73 -7.26 9.52
CA SER A 312 -7.97 -7.81 8.96
C SER A 312 -7.76 -8.36 7.55
N GLU A 313 -7.00 -7.65 6.71
CA GLU A 313 -6.63 -8.10 5.37
C GLU A 313 -5.80 -9.38 5.39
N MET A 314 -4.82 -9.49 6.29
CA MET A 314 -4.03 -10.71 6.44
C MET A 314 -4.90 -11.92 6.79
N ARG A 315 -5.86 -11.76 7.72
CA ARG A 315 -6.82 -12.83 8.05
C ARG A 315 -7.71 -13.17 6.86
N ARG A 316 -8.28 -12.17 6.21
CA ARG A 316 -9.15 -12.34 5.04
C ARG A 316 -8.42 -13.06 3.90
N PHE A 317 -7.21 -12.66 3.58
CA PHE A 317 -6.42 -13.33 2.53
C PHE A 317 -5.99 -14.74 2.91
N ALA A 318 -5.73 -15.02 4.18
CA ALA A 318 -5.47 -16.37 4.64
C ALA A 318 -6.69 -17.30 4.46
N GLU A 319 -7.91 -16.80 4.70
CA GLU A 319 -9.15 -17.54 4.46
C GLU A 319 -9.39 -17.83 2.98
N ILE A 320 -9.20 -16.82 2.12
CA ILE A 320 -9.34 -16.94 0.67
C ILE A 320 -8.29 -17.91 0.09
N SER A 321 -7.07 -17.89 0.62
CA SER A 321 -5.97 -18.70 0.09
C SER A 321 -6.01 -20.17 0.55
N ARG A 322 -6.72 -20.52 1.62
CA ARG A 322 -6.83 -21.91 2.11
C ARG A 322 -7.36 -22.90 1.07
N PRO A 323 -8.46 -22.61 0.35
CA PRO A 323 -8.94 -23.49 -0.71
C PRO A 323 -8.00 -23.54 -1.92
N LEU A 324 -7.29 -22.44 -2.23
CA LEU A 324 -6.39 -22.32 -3.38
C LEU A 324 -5.09 -23.15 -3.20
N ASN A 325 -4.70 -23.41 -1.95
CA ASN A 325 -3.48 -24.16 -1.60
C ASN A 325 -3.73 -25.66 -1.37
N LYS A 326 -4.94 -26.18 -1.60
CA LYS A 326 -5.17 -27.63 -1.58
C LYS A 326 -4.66 -28.22 -2.90
N PRO A 327 -3.80 -29.26 -2.86
CA PRO A 327 -3.46 -29.99 -4.08
C PRO A 327 -4.74 -30.49 -4.70
N SER A 328 -4.89 -30.26 -6.00
CA SER A 328 -5.95 -30.89 -6.80
C SER A 328 -5.73 -32.39 -6.69
N ASN A 329 -6.70 -33.10 -6.09
CA ASN A 329 -6.73 -34.56 -6.06
C ASN A 329 -6.91 -35.13 -7.47
#